data_2786d5686181cd76689d87ad5a4f5655
#
_entry.id   2786d5686181cd76689d87ad5a4f5655
#
_cell.length_a   1.000
_cell.length_b   1.000
_cell.length_c   1.000
_cell.angle_alpha   90.00
_cell.angle_beta   90.00
_cell.angle_gamma   90.00
#
_symmetry.space_group_name_H-M   'P 1'
#
loop_
_entity.id
_entity.type
_entity.pdbx_description
1 polymer ?
#
loop_
_entity_poly.entity_id
_entity_poly.type
_entity_poly.pdbx_seq_one_letter_code
_entity_poly.pdbx_strand_id
1 'polypeptide(L)'
;SRPGVVACKPPDDARLAADPALYRALGDALKRATPDWCASLLCGDFELARATGLRAQKRYQVFNGPIECSLIVCDPVAQPVRDAAQKRELSEGARMVANRLRKNLDKLKRWRQQEGVTCFRAYDADIPEYACAVDVYTTTDDETWLHVQEYAAPADIPEATTRKRLNELLAAVREVFEVPKERVAVKTRSTGKGGSKYGHFDHRGEFLRVQEGAATLLVNLFDYLDTGLFLDHRPLRARMALEARGKRFLNLFCYTGVASVQAAVAGAASTTSVDLSATYLQWCADNLAENGLGGAKHRLVQADAVRWLEAEQAEYDPVFCDPPTFSNSARAEDFYVQKEHLRLLR
;
A
#
# COMPACT_ATOMS: atom_id res chain seq x y z
N SER A 1 -33.55 19.25 -25.09
CA SER A 1 -32.64 19.45 -26.22
C SER A 1 -32.05 18.08 -26.65
N ARG A 2 -31.91 17.86 -27.95
CA ARG A 2 -31.30 16.61 -28.46
C ARG A 2 -29.83 16.55 -28.03
N PRO A 3 -29.30 15.37 -27.65
CA PRO A 3 -27.88 15.19 -27.37
C PRO A 3 -27.06 15.60 -28.61
N GLY A 4 -26.01 16.36 -28.41
CA GLY A 4 -25.10 16.77 -29.47
C GLY A 4 -23.77 16.01 -29.38
N VAL A 5 -22.85 16.35 -30.30
CA VAL A 5 -21.51 15.82 -30.33
C VAL A 5 -20.50 16.95 -30.19
N VAL A 6 -19.53 16.79 -29.29
CA VAL A 6 -18.36 17.66 -29.19
C VAL A 6 -17.16 16.92 -29.73
N ALA A 7 -16.48 17.51 -30.71
CA ALA A 7 -15.17 17.05 -31.17
C ALA A 7 -14.14 18.13 -30.82
N CYS A 8 -13.09 17.76 -30.09
CA CYS A 8 -12.09 18.69 -29.61
C CYS A 8 -10.69 18.09 -29.75
N LYS A 9 -9.76 18.93 -30.20
CA LYS A 9 -8.32 18.69 -30.11
C LYS A 9 -7.73 19.76 -29.20
N PRO A 10 -7.51 19.46 -27.90
CA PRO A 10 -6.81 20.39 -27.01
C PRO A 10 -5.38 20.63 -27.51
N PRO A 11 -4.74 21.76 -27.18
CA PRO A 11 -3.39 22.05 -27.59
C PRO A 11 -2.43 21.02 -27.01
N ASP A 12 -1.66 20.39 -27.91
CA ASP A 12 -0.64 19.37 -27.64
C ASP A 12 0.77 19.83 -28.05
N ASP A 13 0.90 21.13 -28.34
CA ASP A 13 2.07 21.69 -28.97
C ASP A 13 3.23 21.87 -27.96
N ALA A 14 4.46 21.55 -28.43
CA ALA A 14 5.71 21.74 -27.68
C ALA A 14 5.99 23.22 -27.28
N ARG A 15 5.20 24.16 -27.77
CA ARG A 15 5.29 25.60 -27.48
C ARG A 15 4.36 26.03 -26.31
N LEU A 16 3.32 25.28 -26.02
CA LEU A 16 2.53 25.37 -24.83
C LEU A 16 2.70 24.03 -24.13
N ALA A 17 3.55 23.99 -23.10
CA ALA A 17 3.74 22.78 -22.30
C ALA A 17 2.38 22.15 -22.02
N ALA A 18 2.18 20.91 -22.45
CA ALA A 18 0.93 20.20 -22.28
C ALA A 18 0.57 20.19 -20.80
N ASP A 19 -0.32 21.09 -20.40
CA ASP A 19 -0.68 21.31 -19.00
C ASP A 19 -1.84 20.38 -18.59
N PRO A 20 -1.62 19.38 -17.73
CA PRO A 20 -2.67 18.52 -17.20
C PRO A 20 -3.82 19.31 -16.54
N ALA A 21 -3.56 20.51 -16.01
CA ALA A 21 -4.58 21.36 -15.42
C ALA A 21 -5.56 21.89 -16.47
N LEU A 22 -5.10 22.22 -17.68
CA LEU A 22 -5.96 22.60 -18.79
C LEU A 22 -6.90 21.46 -19.20
N TYR A 23 -6.37 20.24 -19.27
CA TYR A 23 -7.16 19.05 -19.62
C TYR A 23 -8.20 18.74 -18.54
N ARG A 24 -7.87 18.91 -17.28
CA ARG A 24 -8.81 18.77 -16.15
C ARG A 24 -9.93 19.81 -16.25
N ALA A 25 -9.58 21.09 -16.45
CA ALA A 25 -10.54 22.16 -16.61
C ALA A 25 -11.48 21.93 -17.81
N LEU A 26 -10.95 21.42 -18.94
CA LEU A 26 -11.76 21.03 -20.09
C LEU A 26 -12.74 19.91 -19.75
N GLY A 27 -12.30 18.86 -19.10
CA GLY A 27 -13.16 17.74 -18.68
C GLY A 27 -14.28 18.20 -17.74
N ASP A 28 -13.96 19.06 -16.79
CA ASP A 28 -14.95 19.62 -15.84
C ASP A 28 -15.94 20.58 -16.54
N ALA A 29 -15.49 21.35 -17.51
CA ALA A 29 -16.36 22.20 -18.33
C ALA A 29 -17.32 21.36 -19.18
N LEU A 30 -16.85 20.31 -19.82
CA LEU A 30 -17.69 19.39 -20.59
C LEU A 30 -18.75 18.70 -19.72
N LYS A 31 -18.37 18.21 -18.55
CA LYS A 31 -19.32 17.58 -17.59
C LYS A 31 -20.42 18.55 -17.16
N ARG A 32 -20.10 19.84 -17.00
CA ARG A 32 -21.08 20.87 -16.58
C ARG A 32 -21.96 21.34 -17.73
N ALA A 33 -21.36 21.59 -18.90
CA ALA A 33 -22.06 22.22 -20.01
C ALA A 33 -22.83 21.24 -20.90
N THR A 34 -22.30 20.03 -21.08
CA THR A 34 -22.80 19.02 -22.02
C THR A 34 -22.81 17.61 -21.44
N PRO A 35 -23.43 17.39 -20.27
CA PRO A 35 -23.36 16.09 -19.56
C PRO A 35 -23.88 14.93 -20.41
N ASP A 36 -24.97 15.14 -21.16
CA ASP A 36 -25.67 14.10 -21.92
C ASP A 36 -25.16 13.98 -23.38
N TRP A 37 -24.11 14.72 -23.73
CA TRP A 37 -23.58 14.72 -25.10
C TRP A 37 -22.50 13.65 -25.28
N CYS A 38 -22.24 13.28 -26.55
CA CYS A 38 -21.05 12.52 -26.90
C CYS A 38 -19.85 13.46 -27.07
N ALA A 39 -18.69 13.10 -26.54
CA ALA A 39 -17.46 13.86 -26.77
C ALA A 39 -16.36 12.95 -27.32
N SER A 40 -15.65 13.46 -28.34
CA SER A 40 -14.47 12.85 -28.92
C SER A 40 -13.30 13.81 -28.74
N LEU A 41 -12.29 13.41 -27.96
CA LEU A 41 -11.12 14.24 -27.68
C LEU A 41 -9.86 13.56 -28.24
N LEU A 42 -9.12 14.29 -29.05
CA LEU A 42 -7.82 13.88 -29.54
C LEU A 42 -6.75 14.51 -28.62
N CYS A 43 -6.15 13.71 -27.76
CA CYS A 43 -5.15 14.13 -26.76
C CYS A 43 -3.75 13.76 -27.25
N GLY A 44 -2.74 14.57 -26.94
CA GLY A 44 -1.36 14.37 -27.36
C GLY A 44 -0.74 13.08 -26.80
N ASP A 45 -1.20 12.63 -25.63
CA ASP A 45 -0.81 11.35 -25.06
C ASP A 45 -1.91 10.77 -24.15
N PHE A 46 -1.64 9.60 -23.57
CA PHE A 46 -2.58 8.91 -22.69
C PHE A 46 -2.76 9.59 -21.32
N GLU A 47 -1.70 10.14 -20.76
CA GLU A 47 -1.75 10.79 -19.44
C GLU A 47 -2.57 12.08 -19.50
N LEU A 48 -2.45 12.84 -20.57
CA LEU A 48 -3.30 14.00 -20.84
C LEU A 48 -4.77 13.59 -21.01
N ALA A 49 -5.04 12.49 -21.71
CA ALA A 49 -6.40 11.96 -21.82
C ALA A 49 -6.98 11.59 -20.45
N ARG A 50 -6.17 10.97 -19.57
CA ARG A 50 -6.57 10.69 -18.16
C ARG A 50 -6.81 11.96 -17.35
N ALA A 51 -5.98 12.97 -17.54
CA ALA A 51 -6.08 14.23 -16.81
C ALA A 51 -7.43 14.93 -17.00
N THR A 52 -8.17 14.69 -18.11
CA THR A 52 -9.53 15.19 -18.30
C THR A 52 -10.51 14.69 -17.25
N GLY A 53 -10.23 13.58 -16.57
CA GLY A 53 -11.17 12.94 -15.65
C GLY A 53 -12.47 12.44 -16.31
N LEU A 54 -12.51 12.38 -17.65
CA LEU A 54 -13.62 11.82 -18.41
C LEU A 54 -13.48 10.31 -18.52
N ARG A 55 -14.59 9.61 -18.46
CA ARG A 55 -14.61 8.15 -18.62
C ARG A 55 -14.87 7.77 -20.07
N ALA A 56 -13.79 7.47 -20.79
CA ALA A 56 -13.89 7.00 -22.16
C ALA A 56 -14.56 5.62 -22.24
N GLN A 57 -15.54 5.46 -23.13
CA GLN A 57 -16.13 4.18 -23.50
C GLN A 57 -15.25 3.46 -24.53
N LYS A 58 -14.64 4.23 -25.44
CA LYS A 58 -13.72 3.73 -26.46
C LYS A 58 -12.48 4.59 -26.48
N ARG A 59 -11.36 3.96 -26.76
CA ARG A 59 -10.09 4.62 -26.92
C ARG A 59 -9.36 4.00 -28.10
N TYR A 60 -8.76 4.89 -28.88
CA TYR A 60 -8.00 4.53 -30.06
C TYR A 60 -6.62 5.20 -29.98
N GLN A 61 -5.60 4.44 -30.33
CA GLN A 61 -4.28 4.98 -30.62
C GLN A 61 -4.29 5.47 -32.06
N VAL A 62 -4.00 6.73 -32.27
CA VAL A 62 -4.00 7.36 -33.60
C VAL A 62 -2.75 8.20 -33.77
N PHE A 63 -2.39 8.52 -35.00
CA PHE A 63 -1.23 9.32 -35.29
C PHE A 63 -1.64 10.66 -35.89
N ASN A 64 -1.06 11.75 -35.39
CA ASN A 64 -1.18 13.09 -35.96
C ASN A 64 0.17 13.46 -36.56
N GLY A 65 0.40 13.10 -37.85
CA GLY A 65 1.72 13.12 -38.47
C GLY A 65 2.65 12.09 -37.77
N PRO A 66 3.83 12.50 -37.29
CA PRO A 66 4.73 11.61 -36.55
C PRO A 66 4.38 11.44 -35.07
N ILE A 67 3.40 12.19 -34.56
CA ILE A 67 3.06 12.21 -33.12
C ILE A 67 1.99 11.16 -32.83
N GLU A 68 2.28 10.26 -31.91
CA GLU A 68 1.31 9.31 -31.38
C GLU A 68 0.34 10.04 -30.44
N CYS A 69 -0.96 9.89 -30.69
CA CYS A 69 -2.04 10.53 -29.95
C CYS A 69 -3.04 9.51 -29.41
N SER A 70 -3.76 9.88 -28.38
CA SER A 70 -4.88 9.11 -27.81
C SER A 70 -6.21 9.77 -28.15
N LEU A 71 -7.06 9.11 -28.95
CA LEU A 71 -8.44 9.54 -29.20
C LEU A 71 -9.36 8.83 -28.19
N ILE A 72 -9.99 9.61 -27.33
CA ILE A 72 -11.00 9.11 -26.39
C ILE A 72 -12.40 9.48 -26.84
N VAL A 73 -13.35 8.55 -26.71
CA VAL A 73 -14.77 8.75 -26.99
C VAL A 73 -15.57 8.51 -25.71
N CYS A 74 -16.30 9.53 -25.28
CA CYS A 74 -17.16 9.53 -24.11
C CYS A 74 -18.61 9.70 -24.55
N ASP A 75 -19.49 8.76 -24.19
CA ASP A 75 -20.91 8.79 -24.55
C ASP A 75 -21.76 8.15 -23.44
N PRO A 76 -22.44 8.94 -22.62
CA PRO A 76 -22.39 10.39 -22.52
C PRO A 76 -21.10 10.92 -21.85
N VAL A 77 -20.88 12.24 -21.95
CA VAL A 77 -19.73 12.95 -21.32
C VAL A 77 -19.75 12.77 -19.80
N ALA A 78 -20.86 13.10 -19.15
CA ALA A 78 -21.08 12.79 -17.74
C ALA A 78 -21.85 11.46 -17.68
N GLN A 79 -21.17 10.40 -17.35
CA GLN A 79 -21.91 9.17 -17.05
C GLN A 79 -22.88 9.47 -15.91
N PRO A 80 -24.15 9.00 -15.99
CA PRO A 80 -25.07 9.16 -14.89
C PRO A 80 -24.37 8.69 -13.63
N VAL A 81 -24.39 9.52 -12.60
CA VAL A 81 -23.96 9.11 -11.26
C VAL A 81 -24.75 7.84 -10.99
N ARG A 82 -24.10 6.69 -11.07
CA ARG A 82 -24.75 5.45 -10.68
C ARG A 82 -25.10 5.67 -9.24
N ASP A 83 -26.40 5.81 -8.97
CA ASP A 83 -26.90 5.90 -7.62
C ASP A 83 -26.16 4.87 -6.78
N ALA A 84 -25.42 5.35 -5.77
CA ALA A 84 -24.79 4.50 -4.78
C ALA A 84 -25.83 3.61 -4.05
N ALA A 85 -27.10 3.90 -4.26
CA ALA A 85 -28.25 3.19 -3.72
C ALA A 85 -28.59 1.87 -4.42
N GLN A 86 -28.14 1.59 -5.65
CA GLN A 86 -28.21 0.23 -6.17
C GLN A 86 -26.98 -0.54 -5.68
N LYS A 87 -27.03 -1.03 -4.43
CA LYS A 87 -26.15 -2.11 -3.97
C LYS A 87 -26.21 -3.21 -5.03
N ARG A 88 -25.18 -3.30 -5.86
CA ARG A 88 -25.07 -4.44 -6.79
C ARG A 88 -25.12 -5.69 -5.93
N GLU A 89 -26.09 -6.55 -6.18
CA GLU A 89 -26.16 -7.84 -5.54
C GLU A 89 -24.83 -8.57 -5.77
N LEU A 90 -24.20 -8.99 -4.68
CA LEU A 90 -22.93 -9.72 -4.77
C LEU A 90 -23.15 -11.01 -5.56
N SER A 91 -22.20 -11.34 -6.42
CA SER A 91 -22.18 -12.68 -7.03
C SER A 91 -22.11 -13.74 -5.95
N GLU A 92 -22.44 -14.98 -6.28
CA GLU A 92 -22.38 -16.11 -5.36
C GLU A 92 -20.99 -16.24 -4.71
N GLY A 93 -19.91 -16.14 -5.51
CA GLY A 93 -18.55 -16.18 -5.03
C GLY A 93 -18.21 -15.01 -4.10
N ALA A 94 -18.59 -13.80 -4.47
CA ALA A 94 -18.37 -12.63 -3.61
C ALA A 94 -19.16 -12.73 -2.29
N ARG A 95 -20.37 -13.29 -2.32
CA ARG A 95 -21.18 -13.52 -1.12
C ARG A 95 -20.55 -14.56 -0.19
N MET A 96 -19.96 -15.62 -0.75
CA MET A 96 -19.21 -16.62 0.01
C MET A 96 -18.01 -16.00 0.74
N VAL A 97 -17.22 -15.18 0.06
CA VAL A 97 -16.09 -14.44 0.66
C VAL A 97 -16.59 -13.47 1.73
N ALA A 98 -17.64 -12.68 1.46
CA ALA A 98 -18.21 -11.75 2.42
C ALA A 98 -18.66 -12.44 3.72
N ASN A 99 -19.32 -13.59 3.60
CA ASN A 99 -19.73 -14.39 4.75
C ASN A 99 -18.54 -14.93 5.55
N ARG A 100 -17.45 -15.32 4.89
CA ARG A 100 -16.21 -15.74 5.54
C ARG A 100 -15.58 -14.57 6.29
N LEU A 101 -15.47 -13.41 5.68
CA LEU A 101 -14.95 -12.19 6.30
C LEU A 101 -15.74 -11.82 7.55
N ARG A 102 -17.08 -11.81 7.51
CA ARG A 102 -17.93 -11.53 8.67
C ARG A 102 -17.67 -12.51 9.82
N LYS A 103 -17.57 -13.81 9.51
CA LYS A 103 -17.22 -14.83 10.53
C LYS A 103 -15.84 -14.59 11.16
N ASN A 104 -14.86 -14.18 10.36
CA ASN A 104 -13.52 -13.87 10.86
C ASN A 104 -13.55 -12.63 11.75
N LEU A 105 -14.26 -11.58 11.34
CA LEU A 105 -14.42 -10.36 12.13
C LEU A 105 -15.10 -10.64 13.47
N ASP A 106 -16.13 -11.50 13.51
CA ASP A 106 -16.80 -11.92 14.75
C ASP A 106 -15.84 -12.66 15.68
N LYS A 107 -15.02 -13.59 15.15
CA LYS A 107 -14.00 -14.30 15.95
C LYS A 107 -12.95 -13.34 16.53
N LEU A 108 -12.53 -12.36 15.74
CA LEU A 108 -11.48 -11.39 16.12
C LEU A 108 -12.01 -10.27 17.02
N LYS A 109 -13.34 -10.06 17.10
CA LYS A 109 -13.98 -8.93 17.76
C LYS A 109 -13.54 -8.77 19.21
N ARG A 110 -13.64 -9.83 20.01
CA ARG A 110 -13.31 -9.79 21.45
C ARG A 110 -11.84 -9.44 21.68
N TRP A 111 -10.93 -10.10 20.95
CA TRP A 111 -9.50 -9.83 21.04
C TRP A 111 -9.17 -8.40 20.65
N ARG A 112 -9.68 -7.93 19.51
CA ARG A 112 -9.46 -6.56 19.04
C ARG A 112 -9.91 -5.52 20.05
N GLN A 113 -11.08 -5.71 20.66
CA GLN A 113 -11.61 -4.80 21.66
C GLN A 113 -10.80 -4.81 22.96
N GLN A 114 -10.36 -5.98 23.41
CA GLN A 114 -9.59 -6.12 24.66
C GLN A 114 -8.17 -5.53 24.54
N GLU A 115 -7.55 -5.68 23.38
CA GLU A 115 -6.17 -5.23 23.14
C GLU A 115 -6.08 -3.91 22.37
N GLY A 116 -7.20 -3.28 22.03
CA GLY A 116 -7.23 -2.02 21.28
C GLY A 116 -6.63 -2.14 19.87
N VAL A 117 -6.83 -3.30 19.20
CA VAL A 117 -6.21 -3.59 17.91
C VAL A 117 -6.97 -2.94 16.76
N THR A 118 -6.33 -2.00 16.08
CA THR A 118 -6.87 -1.25 14.93
C THR A 118 -6.34 -1.70 13.58
N CYS A 119 -5.16 -2.35 13.56
CA CYS A 119 -4.54 -2.91 12.36
C CYS A 119 -4.40 -4.42 12.49
N PHE A 120 -4.99 -5.20 11.59
CA PHE A 120 -5.01 -6.66 11.72
C PHE A 120 -5.32 -7.36 10.39
N ARG A 121 -4.94 -8.64 10.28
CA ARG A 121 -5.33 -9.50 9.17
C ARG A 121 -6.73 -10.04 9.38
N ALA A 122 -7.63 -9.72 8.46
CA ALA A 122 -9.03 -10.16 8.51
C ALA A 122 -9.28 -11.45 7.73
N TYR A 123 -8.42 -11.76 6.73
CA TYR A 123 -8.56 -12.92 5.86
C TYR A 123 -7.18 -13.35 5.35
N ASP A 124 -6.91 -14.65 5.30
CA ASP A 124 -5.67 -15.21 4.77
C ASP A 124 -5.93 -16.53 4.04
N ALA A 125 -6.34 -16.44 2.78
CA ALA A 125 -6.64 -17.61 1.93
C ALA A 125 -7.58 -18.64 2.59
N ASP A 126 -8.50 -18.19 3.46
CA ASP A 126 -9.45 -19.07 4.16
C ASP A 126 -10.35 -19.90 3.21
N ILE A 127 -10.49 -19.44 1.97
CA ILE A 127 -11.16 -20.14 0.89
C ILE A 127 -10.10 -20.31 -0.21
N PRO A 128 -9.69 -21.55 -0.52
CA PRO A 128 -8.57 -21.82 -1.43
C PRO A 128 -8.68 -21.15 -2.81
N GLU A 129 -9.90 -21.02 -3.34
CA GLU A 129 -10.18 -20.39 -4.64
C GLU A 129 -9.94 -18.87 -4.61
N TYR A 130 -9.95 -18.27 -3.44
CA TYR A 130 -9.73 -16.83 -3.21
C TYR A 130 -8.44 -16.61 -2.42
N ALA A 131 -7.32 -17.01 -3.02
CA ALA A 131 -5.98 -17.02 -2.43
C ALA A 131 -5.42 -15.58 -2.30
N CYS A 132 -5.90 -14.85 -1.30
CA CYS A 132 -5.46 -13.49 -0.98
C CYS A 132 -5.29 -13.34 0.53
N ALA A 133 -4.47 -12.37 0.95
CA ALA A 133 -4.53 -11.81 2.29
C ALA A 133 -5.31 -10.48 2.25
N VAL A 134 -6.07 -10.20 3.31
CA VAL A 134 -6.76 -8.91 3.52
C VAL A 134 -6.37 -8.37 4.88
N ASP A 135 -5.60 -7.30 4.87
CA ASP A 135 -5.18 -6.57 6.06
C ASP A 135 -5.98 -5.28 6.19
N VAL A 136 -6.42 -4.99 7.40
CA VAL A 136 -7.21 -3.82 7.77
C VAL A 136 -6.33 -2.84 8.51
N TYR A 137 -6.37 -1.58 8.12
CA TYR A 137 -5.69 -0.47 8.77
C TYR A 137 -6.72 0.60 9.11
N THR A 138 -6.93 0.84 10.40
CA THR A 138 -7.77 1.97 10.84
C THR A 138 -6.85 3.11 11.24
N THR A 139 -7.01 4.26 10.60
CA THR A 139 -6.21 5.46 10.86
C THR A 139 -6.58 6.10 12.20
N THR A 140 -5.74 7.03 12.66
CA THR A 140 -6.01 7.86 13.84
C THR A 140 -7.25 8.74 13.69
N ASP A 141 -7.68 9.00 12.45
CA ASP A 141 -8.89 9.74 12.10
C ASP A 141 -10.12 8.81 11.91
N ASP A 142 -10.00 7.57 12.38
CA ASP A 142 -11.05 6.54 12.34
C ASP A 142 -11.50 6.12 10.92
N GLU A 143 -10.60 6.28 9.95
CA GLU A 143 -10.81 5.85 8.58
C GLU A 143 -10.29 4.44 8.36
N THR A 144 -11.13 3.56 7.78
CA THR A 144 -10.72 2.20 7.42
C THR A 144 -10.12 2.15 6.03
N TRP A 145 -8.93 1.56 5.94
CA TRP A 145 -8.21 1.27 4.71
C TRP A 145 -7.89 -0.22 4.63
N LEU A 146 -7.87 -0.77 3.43
CA LEU A 146 -7.61 -2.19 3.20
C LEU A 146 -6.38 -2.38 2.33
N HIS A 147 -5.55 -3.34 2.71
CA HIS A 147 -4.45 -3.83 1.89
C HIS A 147 -4.76 -5.28 1.50
N VAL A 148 -4.94 -5.52 0.21
CA VAL A 148 -5.24 -6.83 -0.36
C VAL A 148 -4.02 -7.31 -1.11
N GLN A 149 -3.45 -8.43 -0.66
CA GLN A 149 -2.33 -9.07 -1.31
C GLN A 149 -2.78 -10.37 -1.97
N GLU A 150 -2.76 -10.39 -3.30
CA GLU A 150 -3.07 -11.60 -4.06
C GLU A 150 -1.88 -12.56 -4.04
N TYR A 151 -2.12 -13.82 -3.71
CA TYR A 151 -1.11 -14.87 -3.83
C TYR A 151 -1.05 -15.40 -5.26
N ALA A 152 0.14 -15.82 -5.68
CA ALA A 152 0.32 -16.38 -7.01
C ALA A 152 -0.57 -17.62 -7.19
N ALA A 153 -1.44 -17.60 -8.20
CA ALA A 153 -2.24 -18.74 -8.55
C ALA A 153 -1.36 -19.86 -9.15
N PRO A 154 -1.73 -21.13 -8.95
CA PRO A 154 -1.13 -22.25 -9.70
C PRO A 154 -1.18 -22.01 -11.20
N ALA A 155 -0.16 -22.49 -11.92
CA ALA A 155 0.01 -22.23 -13.36
C ALA A 155 -1.09 -22.85 -14.25
N ASP A 156 -1.81 -23.81 -13.74
CA ASP A 156 -2.94 -24.50 -14.41
C ASP A 156 -4.26 -23.73 -14.33
N ILE A 157 -4.34 -22.67 -13.51
CA ILE A 157 -5.55 -21.85 -13.39
C ILE A 157 -5.51 -20.72 -14.43
N PRO A 158 -6.53 -20.63 -15.32
CA PRO A 158 -6.61 -19.58 -16.32
C PRO A 158 -6.63 -18.16 -15.68
N GLU A 159 -5.89 -17.23 -16.27
CA GLU A 159 -5.80 -15.83 -15.80
C GLU A 159 -7.19 -15.16 -15.68
N ALA A 160 -8.11 -15.44 -16.61
CA ALA A 160 -9.48 -14.93 -16.56
C ALA A 160 -10.22 -15.38 -15.28
N THR A 161 -9.97 -16.60 -14.81
CA THR A 161 -10.54 -17.15 -13.58
C THR A 161 -9.95 -16.46 -12.36
N THR A 162 -8.63 -16.29 -12.31
CA THR A 162 -7.93 -15.57 -11.24
C THR A 162 -8.41 -14.13 -11.13
N ARG A 163 -8.50 -13.42 -12.26
CA ARG A 163 -9.03 -12.05 -12.32
C ARG A 163 -10.49 -11.97 -11.85
N LYS A 164 -11.33 -12.91 -12.23
CA LYS A 164 -12.72 -12.97 -11.76
C LYS A 164 -12.78 -13.13 -10.25
N ARG A 165 -12.02 -14.07 -9.69
CA ARG A 165 -11.96 -14.35 -8.25
C ARG A 165 -11.45 -13.13 -7.46
N LEU A 166 -10.40 -12.46 -7.94
CA LEU A 166 -9.92 -11.23 -7.33
C LEU A 166 -11.01 -10.14 -7.32
N ASN A 167 -11.72 -9.93 -8.43
CA ASN A 167 -12.80 -8.95 -8.50
C ASN A 167 -13.96 -9.29 -7.54
N GLU A 168 -14.31 -10.55 -7.38
CA GLU A 168 -15.31 -11.02 -6.42
C GLU A 168 -14.87 -10.77 -4.98
N LEU A 169 -13.60 -11.06 -4.64
CA LEU A 169 -13.03 -10.75 -3.34
C LEU A 169 -13.03 -9.24 -3.07
N LEU A 170 -12.62 -8.41 -4.03
CA LEU A 170 -12.62 -6.95 -3.91
C LEU A 170 -14.05 -6.38 -3.75
N ALA A 171 -15.05 -6.98 -4.37
CA ALA A 171 -16.44 -6.62 -4.15
C ALA A 171 -16.89 -6.97 -2.72
N ALA A 172 -16.53 -8.17 -2.25
CA ALA A 172 -16.85 -8.65 -0.91
C ALA A 172 -16.21 -7.79 0.20
N VAL A 173 -14.91 -7.47 0.08
CA VAL A 173 -14.22 -6.66 1.11
C VAL A 173 -14.79 -5.25 1.19
N ARG A 174 -15.11 -4.64 0.04
CA ARG A 174 -15.73 -3.31 0.02
C ARG A 174 -17.13 -3.29 0.62
N GLU A 175 -17.90 -4.33 0.40
CA GLU A 175 -19.23 -4.50 1.00
C GLU A 175 -19.14 -4.67 2.52
N VAL A 176 -18.24 -5.56 2.99
CA VAL A 176 -18.14 -5.92 4.42
C VAL A 176 -17.58 -4.78 5.26
N PHE A 177 -16.59 -4.05 4.74
CA PHE A 177 -15.94 -2.94 5.44
C PHE A 177 -16.54 -1.57 5.10
N GLU A 178 -17.51 -1.51 4.19
CA GLU A 178 -18.18 -0.28 3.74
C GLU A 178 -17.20 0.80 3.25
N VAL A 179 -16.10 0.37 2.58
CA VAL A 179 -15.06 1.27 2.11
C VAL A 179 -15.16 1.52 0.60
N PRO A 180 -14.86 2.74 0.13
CA PRO A 180 -14.78 3.05 -1.28
C PRO A 180 -13.55 2.39 -1.92
N LYS A 181 -13.54 2.29 -3.26
CA LYS A 181 -12.46 1.63 -4.01
C LYS A 181 -11.09 2.27 -3.75
N GLU A 182 -11.05 3.56 -3.56
CA GLU A 182 -9.85 4.37 -3.36
C GLU A 182 -9.10 4.03 -2.07
N ARG A 183 -9.81 3.45 -1.10
CA ARG A 183 -9.25 2.99 0.18
C ARG A 183 -8.86 1.50 0.19
N VAL A 184 -8.80 0.88 -0.99
CA VAL A 184 -8.37 -0.51 -1.15
C VAL A 184 -7.11 -0.55 -1.98
N ALA A 185 -5.97 -0.78 -1.34
CA ALA A 185 -4.70 -1.04 -2.00
C ALA A 185 -4.63 -2.52 -2.41
N VAL A 186 -4.33 -2.79 -3.67
CA VAL A 186 -4.23 -4.16 -4.20
C VAL A 186 -2.79 -4.41 -4.63
N LYS A 187 -2.18 -5.46 -4.10
CA LYS A 187 -0.86 -5.94 -4.51
C LYS A 187 -0.99 -7.32 -5.15
N THR A 188 -0.55 -7.43 -6.39
CA THR A 188 -0.54 -8.69 -7.12
C THR A 188 0.89 -9.19 -7.24
N ARG A 189 1.15 -10.42 -6.82
CA ARG A 189 2.45 -11.07 -7.05
C ARG A 189 2.47 -11.60 -8.48
N SER A 190 3.18 -10.93 -9.40
CA SER A 190 3.42 -11.47 -10.72
C SER A 190 4.67 -12.35 -10.72
N THR A 191 4.54 -13.60 -11.16
CA THR A 191 5.66 -14.49 -11.47
C THR A 191 6.18 -14.18 -12.88
N GLY A 192 6.74 -12.98 -13.09
CA GLY A 192 7.31 -12.60 -14.38
C GLY A 192 8.64 -13.31 -14.64
N LYS A 193 8.83 -13.90 -15.82
CA LYS A 193 10.14 -14.29 -16.35
C LYS A 193 10.97 -13.01 -16.55
N GLY A 194 11.84 -12.66 -15.61
CA GLY A 194 12.70 -11.48 -15.76
C GLY A 194 12.99 -10.71 -14.47
N GLY A 195 12.80 -11.28 -13.30
CA GLY A 195 13.35 -10.75 -12.06
C GLY A 195 12.56 -9.63 -11.35
N SER A 196 11.59 -9.00 -11.98
CA SER A 196 10.66 -8.11 -11.29
C SER A 196 9.53 -8.93 -10.67
N LYS A 197 9.66 -9.29 -9.41
CA LYS A 197 8.66 -10.07 -8.66
C LYS A 197 7.42 -9.26 -8.28
N TYR A 198 7.33 -7.99 -8.70
CA TYR A 198 6.34 -7.05 -8.17
C TYR A 198 5.67 -6.27 -9.28
N GLY A 199 4.34 -6.18 -9.21
CA GLY A 199 3.54 -5.36 -10.10
C GLY A 199 3.83 -3.86 -9.96
N HIS A 200 3.18 -3.07 -10.79
CA HIS A 200 3.27 -1.62 -10.77
C HIS A 200 2.91 -1.08 -9.38
N PHE A 201 3.83 -0.33 -8.76
CA PHE A 201 3.55 0.44 -7.55
C PHE A 201 3.00 1.81 -7.94
N ASP A 202 1.95 2.23 -7.24
CA ASP A 202 1.45 3.60 -7.34
C ASP A 202 2.41 4.49 -6.54
N HIS A 203 3.03 5.46 -7.17
CA HIS A 203 3.88 6.44 -6.46
C HIS A 203 3.01 7.59 -5.94
N ARG A 204 2.24 7.34 -4.88
CA ARG A 204 1.35 8.36 -4.29
C ARG A 204 2.03 9.22 -3.25
N GLY A 205 3.09 8.72 -2.61
CA GLY A 205 3.74 9.37 -1.47
C GLY A 205 2.81 9.51 -0.26
N GLU A 206 1.74 8.69 -0.18
CA GLU A 206 0.70 8.81 0.83
C GLU A 206 0.98 7.92 2.03
N PHE A 207 1.23 8.54 3.18
CA PHE A 207 1.38 7.86 4.45
C PHE A 207 0.14 8.02 5.32
N LEU A 208 -0.32 6.94 5.89
CA LEU A 208 -1.45 6.89 6.80
C LEU A 208 -0.94 6.76 8.24
N ARG A 209 -1.55 7.50 9.16
CA ARG A 209 -1.27 7.39 10.60
C ARG A 209 -2.14 6.32 11.21
N VAL A 210 -1.52 5.33 11.85
CA VAL A 210 -2.20 4.24 12.55
C VAL A 210 -1.71 4.13 13.98
N GLN A 211 -2.51 3.54 14.85
CA GLN A 211 -2.17 3.34 16.25
C GLN A 211 -1.82 1.88 16.53
N GLU A 212 -0.68 1.63 17.20
CA GLU A 212 -0.39 0.34 17.81
C GLU A 212 0.07 0.56 19.27
N GLY A 213 -0.72 0.11 20.24
CA GLY A 213 -0.48 0.42 21.63
C GLY A 213 -0.49 1.94 21.89
N ALA A 214 0.57 2.46 22.49
CA ALA A 214 0.73 3.90 22.74
C ALA A 214 1.44 4.64 21.59
N ALA A 215 1.92 3.94 20.55
CA ALA A 215 2.68 4.53 19.47
C ALA A 215 1.79 4.86 18.26
N THR A 216 2.00 6.04 17.67
CA THR A 216 1.49 6.39 16.33
C THR A 216 2.52 6.00 15.29
N LEU A 217 2.11 5.31 14.26
CA LEU A 217 2.98 4.77 13.22
C LEU A 217 2.51 5.20 11.84
N LEU A 218 3.44 5.42 10.94
CA LEU A 218 3.19 5.69 9.54
C LEU A 218 3.19 4.37 8.77
N VAL A 219 2.15 4.15 7.96
CA VAL A 219 2.08 3.04 7.01
C VAL A 219 1.85 3.56 5.62
N ASN A 220 2.38 2.87 4.60
CA ASN A 220 2.15 3.19 3.20
C ASN A 220 1.63 1.94 2.49
N LEU A 221 0.38 1.99 2.06
CA LEU A 221 -0.29 0.83 1.46
C LEU A 221 -0.04 0.70 -0.05
N PHE A 222 0.43 1.77 -0.71
CA PHE A 222 0.45 1.85 -2.17
C PHE A 222 1.82 1.75 -2.81
N ASP A 223 2.84 2.40 -2.25
CA ASP A 223 4.10 2.66 -2.92
C ASP A 223 5.15 1.55 -2.72
N TYR A 224 5.01 0.76 -1.68
CA TYR A 224 5.95 -0.30 -1.32
C TYR A 224 5.27 -1.67 -1.36
N LEU A 225 6.07 -2.74 -1.37
CA LEU A 225 5.56 -4.09 -1.27
C LEU A 225 4.92 -4.34 0.11
N ASP A 226 5.68 -4.04 1.15
CA ASP A 226 5.25 -4.16 2.53
C ASP A 226 4.79 -2.79 3.03
N THR A 227 3.86 -2.79 3.96
CA THR A 227 3.14 -1.59 4.40
C THR A 227 3.90 -0.72 5.40
N GLY A 228 5.07 -1.15 5.84
CA GLY A 228 5.83 -0.51 6.92
C GLY A 228 5.52 -1.07 8.30
N LEU A 229 4.53 -1.93 8.44
CA LEU A 229 4.11 -2.51 9.72
C LEU A 229 3.82 -4.01 9.57
N PHE A 230 4.67 -4.86 10.14
CA PHE A 230 4.43 -6.30 10.24
C PHE A 230 3.45 -6.59 11.39
N LEU A 231 2.23 -7.02 11.03
CA LEU A 231 1.12 -7.18 11.98
C LEU A 231 1.32 -8.36 12.95
N ASP A 232 2.01 -9.40 12.51
CA ASP A 232 2.31 -10.61 13.26
C ASP A 232 3.35 -10.40 14.37
N HIS A 233 4.22 -9.40 14.23
CA HIS A 233 5.23 -9.06 15.25
C HIS A 233 4.68 -8.25 16.44
N ARG A 234 3.41 -7.84 16.43
CA ARG A 234 2.81 -7.01 17.51
C ARG A 234 3.03 -7.57 18.92
N PRO A 235 2.77 -8.86 19.21
CA PRO A 235 2.97 -9.38 20.56
C PRO A 235 4.44 -9.32 20.99
N LEU A 236 5.36 -9.58 20.07
CA LEU A 236 6.80 -9.51 20.32
C LEU A 236 7.22 -8.06 20.58
N ARG A 237 6.78 -7.11 19.74
CA ARG A 237 7.07 -5.68 19.95
C ARG A 237 6.54 -5.18 21.31
N ALA A 238 5.33 -5.55 21.68
CA ALA A 238 4.75 -5.17 22.98
C ALA A 238 5.59 -5.69 24.15
N ARG A 239 6.04 -6.93 24.08
CA ARG A 239 6.93 -7.52 25.09
C ARG A 239 8.28 -6.80 25.15
N MET A 240 8.93 -6.61 23.99
CA MET A 240 10.24 -5.92 23.89
C MET A 240 10.13 -4.48 24.41
N ALA A 241 9.04 -3.79 24.16
CA ALA A 241 8.79 -2.44 24.66
C ALA A 241 8.76 -2.40 26.21
N LEU A 242 8.14 -3.39 26.84
CA LEU A 242 8.13 -3.50 28.31
C LEU A 242 9.52 -3.80 28.87
N GLU A 243 10.27 -4.71 28.25
CA GLU A 243 11.61 -5.09 28.67
C GLU A 243 12.65 -3.98 28.44
N ALA A 244 12.44 -3.08 27.47
CA ALA A 244 13.31 -1.98 27.12
C ALA A 244 13.20 -0.76 28.07
N ARG A 245 12.22 -0.72 28.96
CA ARG A 245 11.97 0.44 29.85
C ARG A 245 13.19 0.75 30.71
N GLY A 246 13.69 1.97 30.61
CA GLY A 246 14.89 2.46 31.31
C GLY A 246 16.21 1.91 30.80
N LYS A 247 16.22 1.12 29.73
CA LYS A 247 17.37 0.44 29.18
C LYS A 247 17.79 0.98 27.81
N ARG A 248 18.92 0.51 27.30
CA ARG A 248 19.46 0.83 25.98
C ARG A 248 19.02 -0.24 25.00
N PHE A 249 18.09 0.11 24.12
CA PHE A 249 17.49 -0.81 23.15
C PHE A 249 18.26 -0.81 21.83
N LEU A 250 18.58 -1.99 21.30
CA LEU A 250 19.16 -2.17 19.97
C LEU A 250 18.16 -2.88 19.03
N ASN A 251 18.02 -2.34 17.84
CA ASN A 251 17.18 -2.90 16.77
C ASN A 251 18.04 -3.11 15.52
N LEU A 252 18.38 -4.37 15.24
CA LEU A 252 19.13 -4.77 14.05
C LEU A 252 18.16 -5.19 12.95
N PHE A 253 18.47 -4.82 11.71
CA PHE A 253 17.56 -4.96 10.57
C PHE A 253 16.23 -4.25 10.84
N CYS A 254 16.35 -2.99 11.26
CA CYS A 254 15.26 -2.30 11.93
C CYS A 254 14.08 -1.97 11.02
N TYR A 255 14.24 -2.06 9.70
CA TYR A 255 13.20 -1.71 8.73
C TYR A 255 12.66 -0.30 9.01
N THR A 256 11.37 -0.10 9.14
CA THR A 256 10.75 1.20 9.45
C THR A 256 10.85 1.59 10.94
N GLY A 257 11.57 0.82 11.74
CA GLY A 257 11.89 1.11 13.13
C GLY A 257 10.73 0.97 14.12
N VAL A 258 9.65 0.26 13.77
CA VAL A 258 8.47 0.14 14.64
C VAL A 258 8.82 -0.39 16.04
N ALA A 259 9.72 -1.39 16.13
CA ALA A 259 10.16 -1.92 17.43
C ALA A 259 10.91 -0.85 18.27
N SER A 260 11.75 -0.03 17.62
CA SER A 260 12.45 1.08 18.27
C SER A 260 11.49 2.15 18.76
N VAL A 261 10.48 2.50 17.97
CA VAL A 261 9.43 3.47 18.36
C VAL A 261 8.65 2.95 19.56
N GLN A 262 8.23 1.69 19.55
CA GLN A 262 7.51 1.06 20.67
C GLN A 262 8.37 1.07 21.95
N ALA A 263 9.66 0.72 21.85
CA ALA A 263 10.59 0.75 22.98
C ALA A 263 10.77 2.19 23.52
N ALA A 264 10.93 3.17 22.62
CA ALA A 264 11.11 4.57 23.00
C ALA A 264 9.85 5.15 23.68
N VAL A 265 8.65 4.91 23.13
CA VAL A 265 7.36 5.31 23.70
C VAL A 265 7.15 4.65 25.07
N ALA A 266 7.57 3.41 25.24
CA ALA A 266 7.49 2.70 26.54
C ALA A 266 8.51 3.22 27.57
N GLY A 267 9.44 4.10 27.20
CA GLY A 267 10.42 4.72 28.09
C GLY A 267 11.80 4.06 28.11
N ALA A 268 12.26 3.51 26.98
CA ALA A 268 13.64 3.13 26.82
C ALA A 268 14.58 4.35 27.06
N ALA A 269 15.72 4.12 27.72
CA ALA A 269 16.68 5.19 27.96
C ALA A 269 17.28 5.74 26.65
N SER A 270 17.51 4.85 25.70
CA SER A 270 17.90 5.17 24.32
C SER A 270 17.55 4.04 23.37
N THR A 271 17.45 4.35 22.08
CA THR A 271 17.32 3.34 21.02
C THR A 271 18.39 3.53 19.97
N THR A 272 18.92 2.41 19.46
CA THR A 272 19.81 2.38 18.30
C THR A 272 19.16 1.49 17.24
N SER A 273 18.91 2.02 16.07
CA SER A 273 18.28 1.32 14.96
C SER A 273 19.26 1.22 13.81
N VAL A 274 19.54 0.01 13.35
CA VAL A 274 20.53 -0.28 12.30
C VAL A 274 19.83 -0.92 11.11
N ASP A 275 19.99 -0.32 9.93
CA ASP A 275 19.49 -0.86 8.66
C ASP A 275 20.41 -0.44 7.51
N LEU A 276 20.45 -1.23 6.44
CA LEU A 276 21.20 -0.91 5.23
C LEU A 276 20.49 0.15 4.37
N SER A 277 19.18 0.22 4.47
CA SER A 277 18.32 1.07 3.65
C SER A 277 18.15 2.47 4.24
N ALA A 278 18.67 3.47 3.54
CA ALA A 278 18.44 4.87 3.90
C ALA A 278 16.94 5.24 3.90
N THR A 279 16.16 4.66 2.97
CA THR A 279 14.71 4.88 2.88
C THR A 279 13.98 4.38 4.13
N TYR A 280 14.33 3.20 4.62
CA TYR A 280 13.71 2.64 5.83
C TYR A 280 14.16 3.39 7.09
N LEU A 281 15.40 3.85 7.15
CA LEU A 281 15.87 4.67 8.25
C LEU A 281 15.21 6.07 8.27
N GLN A 282 14.94 6.65 7.09
CA GLN A 282 14.16 7.87 7.04
C GLN A 282 12.73 7.62 7.55
N TRP A 283 12.11 6.53 7.15
CA TRP A 283 10.79 6.15 7.66
C TRP A 283 10.80 5.91 9.18
N CYS A 284 11.88 5.30 9.71
CA CYS A 284 12.09 5.18 11.16
C CYS A 284 12.18 6.54 11.83
N ALA A 285 12.91 7.50 11.25
CA ALA A 285 12.99 8.86 11.74
C ALA A 285 11.63 9.55 11.78
N ASP A 286 10.84 9.39 10.71
CA ASP A 286 9.49 9.94 10.61
C ASP A 286 8.55 9.32 11.65
N ASN A 287 8.64 7.99 11.85
CA ASN A 287 7.90 7.29 12.90
C ASN A 287 8.26 7.77 14.31
N LEU A 288 9.54 8.04 14.59
CA LEU A 288 9.97 8.62 15.85
C LEU A 288 9.41 10.04 16.02
N ALA A 289 9.47 10.86 14.96
CA ALA A 289 8.98 12.23 14.98
C ALA A 289 7.47 12.31 15.22
N GLU A 290 6.66 11.40 14.65
CA GLU A 290 5.21 11.30 14.90
C GLU A 290 4.88 11.09 16.39
N ASN A 291 5.80 10.55 17.18
CA ASN A 291 5.66 10.34 18.62
C ASN A 291 6.37 11.39 19.47
N GLY A 292 6.83 12.49 18.86
CA GLY A 292 7.58 13.53 19.56
C GLY A 292 8.96 13.07 20.03
N LEU A 293 9.48 12.00 19.46
CA LEU A 293 10.76 11.39 19.79
C LEU A 293 11.81 11.82 18.76
N GLY A 294 12.99 12.18 19.24
CA GLY A 294 14.09 12.59 18.37
C GLY A 294 15.36 12.89 19.16
N GLY A 295 16.39 13.33 18.42
CA GLY A 295 17.68 13.73 18.99
C GLY A 295 18.60 12.57 19.31
N ALA A 296 19.67 12.86 20.06
CA ALA A 296 20.79 11.93 20.29
C ALA A 296 20.43 10.62 21.02
N LYS A 297 19.27 10.57 21.67
CA LYS A 297 18.79 9.36 22.35
C LYS A 297 18.30 8.27 21.40
N HIS A 298 17.93 8.64 20.16
CA HIS A 298 17.36 7.74 19.16
C HIS A 298 18.27 7.71 17.95
N ARG A 299 19.34 6.92 18.04
CA ARG A 299 20.39 6.83 17.01
C ARG A 299 19.91 5.99 15.83
N LEU A 300 20.06 6.50 14.61
CA LEU A 300 19.84 5.79 13.36
C LEU A 300 21.18 5.55 12.68
N VAL A 301 21.43 4.32 12.26
CA VAL A 301 22.73 3.91 11.70
C VAL A 301 22.50 3.21 10.37
N GLN A 302 22.97 3.84 9.29
CA GLN A 302 22.97 3.19 7.98
C GLN A 302 24.21 2.34 7.83
N ALA A 303 24.07 1.02 8.06
CA ALA A 303 25.17 0.07 7.97
C ALA A 303 24.65 -1.36 7.71
N ASP A 304 25.54 -2.21 7.24
CA ASP A 304 25.35 -3.65 7.34
C ASP A 304 25.33 -4.05 8.82
N ALA A 305 24.24 -4.66 9.26
CA ALA A 305 24.00 -4.92 10.68
C ALA A 305 25.04 -5.86 11.29
N VAL A 306 25.51 -6.85 10.51
CA VAL A 306 26.52 -7.83 11.00
C VAL A 306 27.88 -7.15 11.19
N ARG A 307 28.35 -6.42 10.18
CA ARG A 307 29.63 -5.69 10.23
C ARG A 307 29.61 -4.59 11.29
N TRP A 308 28.47 -3.92 11.43
CA TRP A 308 28.31 -2.88 12.43
C TRP A 308 28.39 -3.48 13.85
N LEU A 309 27.73 -4.62 14.09
CA LEU A 309 27.73 -5.30 15.39
C LEU A 309 29.14 -5.76 15.79
N GLU A 310 29.96 -6.25 14.84
CA GLU A 310 31.34 -6.64 15.07
C GLU A 310 32.26 -5.48 15.54
N ALA A 311 31.89 -4.22 15.15
CA ALA A 311 32.64 -3.03 15.50
C ALA A 311 32.07 -2.27 16.72
N GLU A 312 30.83 -2.54 17.09
CA GLU A 312 30.14 -1.83 18.19
C GLU A 312 30.64 -2.32 19.54
N GLN A 313 30.94 -1.39 20.42
CA GLN A 313 31.47 -1.68 21.78
C GLN A 313 30.47 -1.36 22.88
N ALA A 314 29.36 -0.74 22.52
CA ALA A 314 28.35 -0.39 23.49
C ALA A 314 27.52 -1.61 23.89
N GLU A 315 27.17 -1.69 25.17
CA GLU A 315 26.27 -2.72 25.68
C GLU A 315 24.82 -2.32 25.50
N TYR A 316 24.00 -3.27 25.13
CA TYR A 316 22.57 -3.11 24.93
C TYR A 316 21.80 -4.19 25.68
N ASP A 317 20.63 -3.85 26.18
CA ASP A 317 19.67 -4.75 26.80
C ASP A 317 18.27 -4.08 26.76
N PRO A 318 17.31 -4.62 26.01
CA PRO A 318 17.39 -5.81 25.15
C PRO A 318 17.84 -5.51 23.71
N VAL A 319 18.07 -6.58 22.94
CA VAL A 319 18.35 -6.55 21.49
C VAL A 319 17.18 -7.18 20.73
N PHE A 320 16.63 -6.47 19.76
CA PHE A 320 15.70 -7.00 18.77
C PHE A 320 16.46 -7.23 17.47
N CYS A 321 16.41 -8.44 16.96
CA CYS A 321 17.12 -8.84 15.74
C CYS A 321 16.18 -9.65 14.85
N ASP A 322 15.80 -9.11 13.71
CA ASP A 322 14.89 -9.72 12.75
C ASP A 322 15.52 -9.74 11.35
N PRO A 323 16.53 -10.60 11.14
CA PRO A 323 17.23 -10.65 9.87
C PRO A 323 16.32 -11.19 8.75
N PRO A 324 16.48 -10.70 7.51
CA PRO A 324 15.78 -11.25 6.37
C PRO A 324 16.21 -12.70 6.15
N THR A 325 15.29 -13.56 5.71
CA THR A 325 15.59 -14.96 5.37
C THR A 325 16.71 -15.04 4.33
N PHE A 326 16.69 -14.09 3.38
CA PHE A 326 17.69 -13.92 2.34
C PHE A 326 17.79 -12.42 1.98
N SER A 327 18.99 -11.89 1.97
CA SER A 327 19.31 -10.56 1.47
C SER A 327 20.31 -10.65 0.33
N ASN A 328 19.95 -10.05 -0.81
CA ASN A 328 20.79 -9.90 -1.98
C ASN A 328 20.87 -8.40 -2.27
N SER A 329 21.88 -7.74 -1.74
CA SER A 329 22.10 -6.32 -1.92
C SER A 329 23.46 -6.07 -2.55
N ALA A 330 23.53 -5.24 -3.59
CA ALA A 330 24.78 -4.79 -4.18
C ALA A 330 25.70 -4.01 -3.18
N ARG A 331 25.19 -3.69 -2.00
CA ARG A 331 25.87 -2.90 -0.95
C ARG A 331 26.32 -3.71 0.26
N ALA A 332 25.96 -5.01 0.33
CA ALA A 332 26.34 -5.91 1.42
C ALA A 332 26.63 -7.30 0.86
N GLU A 333 27.34 -8.12 1.63
CA GLU A 333 27.46 -9.55 1.32
C GLU A 333 26.10 -10.21 1.36
N ASP A 334 25.88 -11.23 0.50
CA ASP A 334 24.66 -12.01 0.53
C ASP A 334 24.49 -12.65 1.91
N PHE A 335 23.38 -12.35 2.58
CA PHE A 335 23.08 -12.86 3.90
C PHE A 335 22.05 -13.98 3.82
N TYR A 336 22.42 -15.15 4.37
CA TYR A 336 21.54 -16.32 4.51
C TYR A 336 21.39 -16.65 5.99
N VAL A 337 20.25 -16.35 6.59
CA VAL A 337 20.01 -16.57 8.02
C VAL A 337 20.34 -17.98 8.46
N GLN A 338 20.04 -19.00 7.65
CA GLN A 338 20.34 -20.41 7.95
C GLN A 338 21.82 -20.73 8.04
N LYS A 339 22.69 -19.98 7.36
CA LYS A 339 24.14 -20.20 7.33
C LYS A 339 24.89 -19.29 8.29
N GLU A 340 24.38 -18.07 8.49
CA GLU A 340 25.13 -16.98 9.14
C GLU A 340 24.54 -16.54 10.50
N HIS A 341 23.42 -17.15 10.96
CA HIS A 341 22.83 -16.82 12.25
C HIS A 341 23.81 -16.91 13.44
N LEU A 342 24.77 -17.85 13.40
CA LEU A 342 25.78 -17.97 14.46
C LEU A 342 26.72 -16.75 14.54
N ARG A 343 26.93 -16.03 13.42
CA ARG A 343 27.74 -14.81 13.38
C ARG A 343 27.01 -13.63 14.05
N LEU A 344 25.67 -13.63 14.01
CA LEU A 344 24.85 -12.65 14.71
C LEU A 344 24.74 -12.92 16.22
N LEU A 345 24.93 -14.17 16.66
CA LEU A 345 24.73 -14.58 18.06
C LEU A 345 26.06 -14.65 18.87
N ARG A 346 27.20 -14.47 18.22
CA ARG A 346 28.55 -14.42 18.83
C ARG A 346 28.99 -12.98 19.07
#